data_e226f6086453b74c3851514f9e5fe768
#
_entry.id   e226f6086453b74c3851514f9e5fe768
#
_cell.length_a   1.000
_cell.length_b   1.000
_cell.length_c   1.000
_cell.angle_alpha   90.00
_cell.angle_beta   90.00
_cell.angle_gamma   90.00
#
_symmetry.space_group_name_H-M   'P 1'
#
loop_
_entity.id
_entity.type
_entity.pdbx_description
1 polymer ?
#
loop_
_entity_poly.entity_id
_entity_poly.type
_entity_poly.pdbx_seq_one_letter_code
_entity_poly.pdbx_strand_id
1 'polypeptide(L)'
;LARAQSLQVRRARNTARQSPLAALTLMRQRGLHARVTVLTAKEKVCPQLTRCHPDDCPCARGHYLRQEDAVNELLCGGEPVWTDELIMRAAERHCVCPFELALRLTELADVAMMDLNYVFDPFAQVKRLLLGRRGMTLLVDEAHHAVDRVRESLSGTLDSGTLGELRAGFGKRCGRKHPY
;
A
#
# COMPACT_ATOMS: atom_id res chain seq x y z
N LEU A 1 3.21 -27.91 -8.04
CA LEU A 1 4.31 -27.10 -7.50
C LEU A 1 3.68 -25.88 -6.84
N ALA A 2 3.68 -25.82 -5.51
CA ALA A 2 3.21 -24.67 -4.76
C ALA A 2 4.11 -23.48 -5.08
N ARG A 3 3.56 -22.42 -5.66
CA ARG A 3 4.25 -21.15 -5.85
C ARG A 3 4.54 -20.54 -4.47
N ALA A 4 5.80 -20.47 -4.09
CA ALA A 4 6.22 -19.70 -2.94
C ALA A 4 6.07 -18.21 -3.33
N GLN A 5 5.16 -17.50 -2.67
CA GLN A 5 5.04 -16.05 -2.83
C GLN A 5 5.91 -15.39 -1.77
N SER A 6 6.89 -14.63 -2.20
CA SER A 6 7.74 -13.84 -1.30
C SER A 6 7.27 -12.39 -1.28
N LEU A 7 7.05 -11.86 -0.09
CA LEU A 7 6.74 -10.47 0.14
C LEU A 7 7.99 -9.77 0.65
N GLN A 8 8.52 -8.81 -0.10
CA GLN A 8 9.62 -7.97 0.37
C GLN A 8 9.09 -6.65 0.93
N VAL A 9 9.40 -6.38 2.18
CA VAL A 9 9.04 -5.13 2.84
C VAL A 9 10.28 -4.28 3.05
N ARG A 10 10.26 -3.05 2.55
CA ARG A 10 11.37 -2.10 2.69
C ARG A 10 10.93 -0.71 3.09
N ARG A 11 11.82 0.01 3.75
CA ARG A 11 11.67 1.43 4.09
C ARG A 11 11.67 2.27 2.80
N ALA A 12 10.65 3.12 2.62
CA ALA A 12 10.44 3.91 1.43
C ALA A 12 11.34 5.15 1.35
N ARG A 13 12.61 4.95 0.95
CA ARG A 13 13.33 5.98 0.20
C ARG A 13 13.45 5.48 -1.24
N ASN A 14 13.28 6.33 -2.24
CA ASN A 14 13.33 5.91 -3.65
C ASN A 14 14.63 5.16 -4.01
N THR A 15 15.75 5.48 -3.37
CA THR A 15 17.03 4.78 -3.49
C THR A 15 17.00 3.36 -2.91
N ALA A 16 16.19 3.09 -1.89
CA ALA A 16 16.12 1.77 -1.26
C ALA A 16 15.39 0.71 -2.12
N ARG A 17 14.58 1.13 -3.09
CA ARG A 17 13.87 0.23 -4.02
C ARG A 17 14.74 -0.22 -5.19
N GLN A 18 15.74 0.57 -5.58
CA GLN A 18 16.60 0.29 -6.74
C GLN A 18 17.42 -0.99 -6.56
N SER A 19 17.98 -1.21 -5.38
CA SER A 19 18.82 -2.38 -5.10
C SER A 19 18.09 -3.72 -5.22
N PRO A 20 16.88 -3.93 -4.63
CA PRO A 20 16.14 -5.18 -4.83
C PRO A 20 15.61 -5.33 -6.25
N LEU A 21 15.19 -4.25 -6.90
CA LEU A 21 14.77 -4.32 -8.30
C LEU A 21 15.93 -4.73 -9.19
N ALA A 22 17.12 -4.21 -8.96
CA ALA A 22 18.33 -4.62 -9.67
C ALA A 22 18.67 -6.10 -9.41
N ALA A 23 18.57 -6.55 -8.16
CA ALA A 23 18.79 -7.95 -7.80
C ALA A 23 17.77 -8.87 -8.48
N LEU A 24 16.49 -8.53 -8.46
CA LEU A 24 15.42 -9.29 -9.13
C LEU A 24 15.61 -9.30 -10.64
N THR A 25 16.05 -8.18 -11.24
CA THR A 25 16.38 -8.10 -12.66
C THR A 25 17.53 -9.07 -13.02
N LEU A 26 18.59 -9.08 -12.21
CA LEU A 26 19.71 -10.00 -12.39
C LEU A 26 19.29 -11.47 -12.25
N MET A 27 18.47 -11.79 -11.24
CA MET A 27 17.94 -13.15 -11.03
C MET A 27 17.08 -13.59 -12.23
N ARG A 28 16.31 -12.68 -12.82
CA ARG A 28 15.53 -12.94 -14.02
C ARG A 28 16.36 -13.22 -15.25
N GLN A 29 17.45 -12.47 -15.43
CA GLN A 29 18.43 -12.74 -16.50
C GLN A 29 19.03 -14.16 -16.39
N ARG A 30 19.00 -14.73 -15.18
CA ARG A 30 19.44 -16.10 -14.88
C ARG A 30 18.30 -17.12 -14.81
N GLY A 31 17.12 -16.81 -15.31
CA GLY A 31 16.00 -17.74 -15.46
C GLY A 31 14.92 -17.69 -14.36
N LEU A 32 14.96 -16.69 -13.47
CA LEU A 32 13.84 -16.51 -12.53
C LEU A 32 12.61 -15.98 -13.28
N HIS A 33 11.53 -16.75 -13.28
CA HIS A 33 10.24 -16.33 -13.79
C HIS A 33 9.36 -15.87 -12.61
N ALA A 34 9.39 -14.58 -12.29
CA ALA A 34 8.60 -13.98 -11.22
C ALA A 34 7.98 -12.66 -11.67
N ARG A 35 6.72 -12.46 -11.31
CA ARG A 35 6.02 -11.18 -11.42
C ARG A 35 6.31 -10.36 -10.18
N VAL A 36 6.72 -9.13 -10.39
CA VAL A 36 7.10 -8.21 -9.32
C VAL A 36 6.22 -6.99 -9.34
N THR A 37 5.71 -6.58 -8.22
CA THR A 37 4.98 -5.32 -8.07
C THR A 37 5.58 -4.45 -6.97
N VAL A 38 5.38 -3.14 -7.08
CA VAL A 38 5.75 -2.16 -6.06
C VAL A 38 4.49 -1.50 -5.55
N LEU A 39 4.28 -1.54 -4.25
CA LEU A 39 3.18 -0.83 -3.60
C LEU A 39 3.70 0.48 -3.03
N THR A 40 3.31 1.57 -3.64
CA THR A 40 3.66 2.93 -3.24
C THR A 40 2.50 3.56 -2.47
N ALA A 41 2.81 4.43 -1.51
CA ALA A 41 1.82 5.10 -0.69
C ALA A 41 0.82 5.89 -1.55
N LYS A 42 -0.46 5.84 -1.17
CA LYS A 42 -1.57 6.42 -1.92
C LYS A 42 -1.35 7.90 -2.21
N GLU A 43 -0.81 8.64 -1.25
CA GLU A 43 -0.53 10.07 -1.36
C GLU A 43 0.51 10.40 -2.45
N LYS A 44 1.33 9.42 -2.84
CA LYS A 44 2.37 9.60 -3.86
C LYS A 44 1.89 9.26 -5.27
N VAL A 45 0.90 8.39 -5.39
CA VAL A 45 0.43 7.88 -6.69
C VAL A 45 -0.96 8.39 -7.06
N CYS A 46 -1.71 8.95 -6.11
CA CYS A 46 -3.04 9.49 -6.37
C CYS A 46 -2.92 10.83 -7.13
N PRO A 47 -3.54 10.99 -8.30
CA PRO A 47 -3.53 12.25 -9.05
C PRO A 47 -4.40 13.33 -8.41
N GLN A 48 -5.25 12.96 -7.44
CA GLN A 48 -6.12 13.89 -6.73
C GLN A 48 -5.36 14.55 -5.59
N LEU A 49 -5.26 15.88 -5.63
CA LEU A 49 -4.58 16.68 -4.61
C LEU A 49 -5.43 16.89 -3.34
N THR A 50 -6.72 16.60 -3.42
CA THR A 50 -7.66 16.73 -2.31
C THR A 50 -7.84 15.41 -1.57
N ARG A 51 -8.47 15.48 -0.38
CA ARG A 51 -8.77 14.31 0.43
C ARG A 51 -9.55 13.30 -0.40
N CYS A 52 -9.01 12.09 -0.55
CA CYS A 52 -9.65 11.04 -1.31
C CYS A 52 -10.93 10.60 -0.59
N HIS A 53 -12.07 10.99 -1.14
CA HIS A 53 -13.39 10.54 -0.70
C HIS A 53 -14.05 9.77 -1.84
N PRO A 54 -14.72 8.63 -1.57
CA PRO A 54 -15.35 7.82 -2.63
C PRO A 54 -16.34 8.61 -3.48
N ASP A 55 -17.10 9.54 -2.89
CA ASP A 55 -18.11 10.31 -3.60
C ASP A 55 -17.51 11.38 -4.52
N ASP A 56 -16.32 11.90 -4.19
CA ASP A 56 -15.64 12.98 -4.92
C ASP A 56 -14.59 12.44 -5.91
N CYS A 57 -14.21 11.17 -5.79
CA CYS A 57 -13.15 10.60 -6.61
C CYS A 57 -13.67 10.14 -7.99
N PRO A 58 -13.16 10.70 -9.10
CA PRO A 58 -13.60 10.32 -10.44
C PRO A 58 -13.33 8.83 -10.76
N CYS A 59 -12.34 8.23 -10.08
CA CYS A 59 -12.01 6.82 -10.26
C CYS A 59 -12.96 5.87 -9.50
N ALA A 60 -13.73 6.34 -8.52
CA ALA A 60 -14.49 5.47 -7.63
C ALA A 60 -15.69 4.81 -8.33
N ARG A 61 -16.44 5.57 -9.13
CA ARG A 61 -17.65 5.07 -9.78
C ARG A 61 -17.31 4.03 -10.84
N GLY A 62 -17.80 2.80 -10.65
CA GLY A 62 -17.53 1.68 -11.57
C GLY A 62 -16.08 1.18 -11.54
N HIS A 63 -15.33 1.50 -10.48
CA HIS A 63 -13.92 1.18 -10.32
C HIS A 63 -13.62 -0.32 -10.54
N TYR A 64 -14.35 -1.19 -9.86
CA TYR A 64 -14.07 -2.63 -9.88
C TYR A 64 -14.19 -3.28 -11.26
N LEU A 65 -15.11 -2.82 -12.09
CA LEU A 65 -15.26 -3.34 -13.47
C LEU A 65 -14.04 -2.95 -14.31
N ARG A 66 -13.67 -1.68 -14.28
CA ARG A 66 -12.53 -1.17 -15.06
C ARG A 66 -11.18 -1.65 -14.51
N GLN A 67 -11.11 -1.97 -13.21
CA GLN A 67 -9.88 -2.46 -12.58
C GLN A 67 -9.45 -3.81 -13.17
N GLU A 68 -10.38 -4.73 -13.44
CA GLU A 68 -10.05 -6.01 -14.05
C GLU A 68 -9.52 -5.85 -15.47
N ASP A 69 -10.03 -4.89 -16.24
CA ASP A 69 -9.51 -4.56 -17.58
C ASP A 69 -8.08 -4.02 -17.50
N ALA A 70 -7.79 -3.13 -16.54
CA ALA A 70 -6.44 -2.62 -16.29
C ALA A 70 -5.47 -3.71 -15.82
N VAL A 71 -5.94 -4.63 -14.98
CA VAL A 71 -5.17 -5.80 -14.56
C VAL A 71 -4.84 -6.71 -15.74
N ASN A 72 -5.83 -7.01 -16.57
CA ASN A 72 -5.64 -7.86 -17.76
C ASN A 72 -4.65 -7.23 -18.74
N GLU A 73 -4.71 -5.92 -18.96
CA GLU A 73 -3.73 -5.21 -19.78
C GLU A 73 -2.31 -5.42 -19.26
N LEU A 74 -2.08 -5.24 -17.96
CA LEU A 74 -0.75 -5.39 -17.36
C LEU A 74 -0.27 -6.85 -17.34
N LEU A 75 -1.20 -7.81 -17.19
CA LEU A 75 -0.87 -9.24 -17.24
C LEU A 75 -0.49 -9.69 -18.64
N CYS A 76 -1.19 -9.18 -19.68
CA CYS A 76 -0.96 -9.52 -21.07
C CYS A 76 0.18 -8.73 -21.69
N GLY A 77 0.54 -7.58 -21.13
CA GLY A 77 1.60 -6.70 -21.62
C GLY A 77 3.01 -7.28 -21.59
N GLY A 78 3.20 -8.44 -20.98
CA GLY A 78 4.48 -9.18 -20.97
C GLY A 78 5.53 -8.58 -20.02
N GLU A 79 5.30 -7.41 -19.46
CA GLU A 79 6.20 -6.79 -18.48
C GLU A 79 6.11 -7.50 -17.14
N PRO A 80 7.20 -8.08 -16.66
CA PRO A 80 7.17 -8.88 -15.44
C PRO A 80 7.36 -8.06 -14.17
N VAL A 81 7.76 -6.80 -14.30
CA VAL A 81 7.94 -5.84 -13.21
C VAL A 81 6.96 -4.70 -13.43
N TRP A 82 5.95 -4.64 -12.57
CA TRP A 82 4.95 -3.58 -12.60
C TRP A 82 5.43 -2.41 -11.74
N THR A 83 6.10 -1.47 -12.41
CA THR A 83 6.60 -0.23 -11.78
C THR A 83 5.47 0.76 -11.55
N ASP A 84 5.73 1.77 -10.69
CA ASP A 84 4.76 2.85 -10.45
C ASP A 84 4.32 3.51 -11.76
N GLU A 85 5.25 3.72 -12.72
CA GLU A 85 4.95 4.37 -14.00
C GLU A 85 4.02 3.52 -14.89
N LEU A 86 4.21 2.21 -14.90
CA LEU A 86 3.35 1.29 -15.65
C LEU A 86 1.95 1.26 -15.04
N ILE A 87 1.88 1.15 -13.72
CA ILE A 87 0.61 1.12 -12.98
C ILE A 87 -0.15 2.43 -13.16
N MET A 88 0.53 3.58 -13.05
CA MET A 88 -0.11 4.89 -13.24
C MET A 88 -0.64 5.08 -14.66
N ARG A 89 0.11 4.69 -15.68
CA ARG A 89 -0.35 4.74 -17.09
C ARG A 89 -1.55 3.85 -17.34
N ALA A 90 -1.57 2.63 -16.81
CA ALA A 90 -2.74 1.75 -16.93
C ALA A 90 -3.93 2.32 -16.15
N ALA A 91 -3.71 2.84 -14.95
CA ALA A 91 -4.74 3.45 -14.12
C ALA A 91 -5.39 4.66 -14.80
N GLU A 92 -4.60 5.50 -15.47
CA GLU A 92 -5.08 6.65 -16.24
C GLU A 92 -5.95 6.20 -17.41
N ARG A 93 -5.47 5.25 -18.23
CA ARG A 93 -6.22 4.73 -19.40
C ARG A 93 -7.57 4.14 -19.02
N HIS A 94 -7.64 3.42 -17.91
CA HIS A 94 -8.85 2.76 -17.45
C HIS A 94 -9.66 3.60 -16.46
N CYS A 95 -9.21 4.81 -16.13
CA CYS A 95 -9.84 5.68 -15.13
C CYS A 95 -10.08 4.96 -13.80
N VAL A 96 -9.03 4.29 -13.27
CA VAL A 96 -9.05 3.57 -12.00
C VAL A 96 -8.05 4.18 -11.01
N CYS A 97 -8.24 3.90 -9.73
CA CYS A 97 -7.28 4.35 -8.71
C CYS A 97 -5.96 3.60 -8.84
N PRO A 98 -4.81 4.27 -9.07
CA PRO A 98 -3.52 3.59 -9.19
C PRO A 98 -3.11 2.84 -7.94
N PHE A 99 -3.46 3.33 -6.76
CA PHE A 99 -3.19 2.63 -5.50
C PHE A 99 -3.99 1.33 -5.38
N GLU A 100 -5.30 1.36 -5.66
CA GLU A 100 -6.14 0.16 -5.63
C GLU A 100 -5.72 -0.85 -6.71
N LEU A 101 -5.31 -0.36 -7.88
CA LEU A 101 -4.75 -1.21 -8.94
C LEU A 101 -3.45 -1.88 -8.47
N ALA A 102 -2.53 -1.13 -7.85
CA ALA A 102 -1.32 -1.69 -7.26
C ALA A 102 -1.61 -2.74 -6.19
N LEU A 103 -2.59 -2.50 -5.31
CA LEU A 103 -3.04 -3.49 -4.33
C LEU A 103 -3.55 -4.77 -4.98
N ARG A 104 -4.34 -4.66 -6.04
CA ARG A 104 -4.84 -5.83 -6.77
C ARG A 104 -3.71 -6.61 -7.42
N LEU A 105 -2.74 -5.91 -8.01
CA LEU A 105 -1.54 -6.53 -8.60
C LEU A 105 -0.66 -7.23 -7.55
N THR A 106 -0.59 -6.73 -6.31
CA THR A 106 0.14 -7.44 -5.25
C THR A 106 -0.44 -8.80 -4.93
N GLU A 107 -1.75 -8.99 -5.14
CA GLU A 107 -2.40 -10.29 -4.96
C GLU A 107 -2.01 -11.30 -6.04
N LEU A 108 -1.62 -10.82 -7.22
CA LEU A 108 -1.26 -11.62 -8.39
C LEU A 108 0.24 -11.78 -8.59
N ALA A 109 1.03 -10.97 -7.89
CA ALA A 109 2.49 -10.98 -7.97
C ALA A 109 3.10 -12.15 -7.20
N ASP A 110 4.25 -12.61 -7.67
CA ASP A 110 5.09 -13.57 -6.95
C ASP A 110 5.96 -12.85 -5.90
N VAL A 111 6.32 -11.59 -6.18
CA VAL A 111 7.08 -10.72 -5.27
C VAL A 111 6.39 -9.36 -5.19
N ALA A 112 6.09 -8.90 -3.99
CA ALA A 112 5.58 -7.56 -3.73
C ALA A 112 6.55 -6.77 -2.86
N MET A 113 6.93 -5.58 -3.29
CA MET A 113 7.74 -4.64 -2.52
C MET A 113 6.86 -3.54 -1.96
N MET A 114 6.93 -3.31 -0.67
CA MET A 114 6.09 -2.32 0.00
C MET A 114 6.78 -1.72 1.23
N ASP A 115 6.20 -0.67 1.77
CA ASP A 115 6.65 -0.10 3.04
C ASP A 115 6.28 -1.02 4.21
N LEU A 116 7.10 -0.98 5.26
CA LEU A 116 6.92 -1.74 6.49
C LEU A 116 5.54 -1.49 7.15
N ASN A 117 5.00 -0.29 7.00
CA ASN A 117 3.71 0.09 7.56
C ASN A 117 2.56 -0.77 7.01
N TYR A 118 2.63 -1.19 5.74
CA TYR A 118 1.60 -2.06 5.14
C TYR A 118 1.53 -3.45 5.76
N VAL A 119 2.54 -3.84 6.51
CA VAL A 119 2.59 -5.14 7.20
C VAL A 119 2.30 -4.99 8.69
N PHE A 120 2.89 -4.00 9.33
CA PHE A 120 2.93 -3.92 10.80
C PHE A 120 2.08 -2.82 11.42
N ASP A 121 1.71 -1.77 10.67
CA ASP A 121 0.88 -0.70 11.20
C ASP A 121 -0.60 -1.14 11.21
N PRO A 122 -1.28 -1.18 12.37
CA PRO A 122 -2.66 -1.63 12.48
C PRO A 122 -3.65 -0.82 11.62
N PHE A 123 -3.34 0.44 11.34
CA PHE A 123 -4.19 1.36 10.58
C PHE A 123 -3.89 1.32 9.07
N ALA A 124 -2.63 1.13 8.70
CA ALA A 124 -2.21 1.06 7.30
C ALA A 124 -2.10 -0.37 6.76
N GLN A 125 -2.20 -1.38 7.63
CA GLN A 125 -2.01 -2.79 7.29
C GLN A 125 -2.97 -3.26 6.20
N VAL A 126 -2.39 -3.85 5.16
CA VAL A 126 -3.18 -4.46 4.08
C VAL A 126 -3.55 -5.89 4.47
N LYS A 127 -4.57 -6.05 5.31
CA LYS A 127 -5.00 -7.33 5.88
C LYS A 127 -5.25 -8.40 4.84
N ARG A 128 -5.84 -8.05 3.69
CA ARG A 128 -6.12 -8.99 2.61
C ARG A 128 -4.88 -9.63 1.98
N LEU A 129 -3.72 -8.98 2.09
CA LEU A 129 -2.45 -9.55 1.61
C LEU A 129 -1.85 -10.53 2.60
N LEU A 130 -2.09 -10.35 3.88
CA LEU A 130 -1.48 -11.12 4.97
C LEU A 130 -2.37 -12.27 5.44
N LEU A 131 -3.70 -12.08 5.42
CA LEU A 131 -4.66 -13.07 5.84
C LEU A 131 -4.94 -14.08 4.73
N GLY A 132 -4.73 -15.36 5.04
CA GLY A 132 -5.10 -16.47 4.14
C GLY A 132 -4.03 -16.93 3.16
N ARG A 133 -2.86 -16.33 3.10
CA ARG A 133 -1.75 -16.77 2.27
C ARG A 133 -0.85 -17.75 3.01
N ARG A 134 -0.90 -19.03 2.63
CA ARG A 134 0.05 -20.04 3.11
C ARG A 134 1.32 -20.00 2.25
N GLY A 135 2.48 -20.14 2.88
CA GLY A 135 3.77 -20.22 2.17
C GLY A 135 4.35 -18.87 1.72
N MET A 136 3.94 -17.76 2.36
CA MET A 136 4.52 -16.45 2.13
C MET A 136 5.81 -16.30 2.95
N THR A 137 6.86 -15.77 2.32
CA THR A 137 8.11 -15.38 3.00
C THR A 137 8.18 -13.86 3.08
N LEU A 138 8.41 -13.33 4.26
CA LEU A 138 8.60 -11.91 4.52
C LEU A 138 10.09 -11.61 4.66
N LEU A 139 10.62 -10.76 3.79
CA LEU A 139 11.98 -10.25 3.87
C LEU A 139 11.93 -8.81 4.33
N VAL A 140 12.41 -8.55 5.53
CA VAL A 140 12.42 -7.22 6.15
C VAL A 140 13.82 -6.64 6.08
N ASP A 141 13.98 -5.55 5.34
CA ASP A 141 15.21 -4.77 5.33
C ASP A 141 15.20 -3.76 6.49
N GLU A 142 16.38 -3.46 7.04
CA GLU A 142 16.52 -2.58 8.19
C GLU A 142 15.63 -3.02 9.37
N ALA A 143 15.55 -4.33 9.61
CA ALA A 143 14.66 -4.93 10.61
C ALA A 143 14.83 -4.35 12.03
N HIS A 144 15.99 -3.79 12.32
CA HIS A 144 16.27 -3.11 13.60
C HIS A 144 15.34 -1.91 13.86
N HIS A 145 14.81 -1.29 12.80
CA HIS A 145 13.81 -0.21 12.92
C HIS A 145 12.38 -0.71 13.08
N ALA A 146 12.11 -2.01 12.85
CA ALA A 146 10.75 -2.53 12.86
C ALA A 146 10.07 -2.38 14.24
N VAL A 147 10.81 -2.65 15.32
CA VAL A 147 10.28 -2.57 16.69
C VAL A 147 9.87 -1.14 17.04
N ASP A 148 10.73 -0.16 16.74
CA ASP A 148 10.45 1.24 17.04
C ASP A 148 9.27 1.75 16.20
N ARG A 149 9.17 1.35 14.93
CA ARG A 149 8.03 1.67 14.06
C ARG A 149 6.72 1.10 14.57
N VAL A 150 6.69 -0.16 14.97
CA VAL A 150 5.48 -0.77 15.54
C VAL A 150 5.11 -0.08 16.86
N ARG A 151 6.09 0.22 17.71
CA ARG A 151 5.83 0.97 18.94
C ARG A 151 5.26 2.36 18.65
N GLU A 152 5.85 3.09 17.70
CA GLU A 152 5.39 4.41 17.29
C GLU A 152 3.95 4.38 16.77
N SER A 153 3.61 3.40 15.92
CA SER A 153 2.26 3.25 15.35
C SER A 153 1.18 2.88 16.39
N LEU A 154 1.59 2.26 17.49
CA LEU A 154 0.70 1.90 18.61
C LEU A 154 0.70 2.96 19.73
N SER A 155 1.53 4.00 19.61
CA SER A 155 1.66 5.06 20.61
C SER A 155 0.80 6.26 20.22
N GLY A 156 0.13 6.84 21.19
CA GLY A 156 -0.60 8.08 21.04
C GLY A 156 -0.03 9.16 21.96
N THR A 157 0.07 10.38 21.47
CA THR A 157 0.47 11.54 22.27
C THR A 157 -0.78 12.34 22.63
N LEU A 158 -1.00 12.55 23.92
CA LEU A 158 -2.04 13.45 24.43
C LEU A 158 -1.32 14.70 24.95
N ASP A 159 -1.52 15.82 24.28
CA ASP A 159 -1.07 17.11 24.77
C ASP A 159 -2.22 17.92 25.38
N SER A 160 -1.88 18.88 26.24
CA SER A 160 -2.86 19.69 26.96
C SER A 160 -3.69 20.62 26.05
N GLY A 161 -3.13 21.01 24.89
CA GLY A 161 -3.84 21.83 23.89
C GLY A 161 -4.96 21.02 23.24
N THR A 162 -4.63 19.84 22.71
CA THR A 162 -5.59 18.91 22.12
C THR A 162 -6.72 18.53 23.08
N LEU A 163 -6.38 18.27 24.36
CA LEU A 163 -7.37 18.04 25.41
C LEU A 163 -8.26 19.26 25.65
N GLY A 164 -7.69 20.46 25.63
CA GLY A 164 -8.42 21.73 25.75
C GLY A 164 -9.42 21.94 24.62
N GLU A 165 -9.01 21.68 23.38
CA GLU A 165 -9.87 21.77 22.19
C GLU A 165 -11.00 20.74 22.23
N LEU A 166 -10.69 19.48 22.56
CA LEU A 166 -11.70 18.45 22.75
C LEU A 166 -12.72 18.85 23.81
N ARG A 167 -12.26 19.29 24.99
CA ARG A 167 -13.15 19.74 26.07
C ARG A 167 -14.05 20.92 25.62
N ALA A 168 -13.49 21.88 24.90
CA ALA A 168 -14.26 23.01 24.36
C ALA A 168 -15.28 22.56 23.31
N GLY A 169 -14.91 21.61 22.45
CA GLY A 169 -15.77 21.02 21.43
C GLY A 169 -16.93 20.22 22.03
N PHE A 170 -16.65 19.40 23.04
CA PHE A 170 -17.67 18.64 23.77
C PHE A 170 -18.59 19.56 24.59
N GLY A 171 -18.04 20.57 25.25
CA GLY A 171 -18.83 21.54 26.00
C GLY A 171 -19.83 22.32 25.16
N LYS A 172 -19.53 22.57 23.89
CA LYS A 172 -20.44 23.20 22.92
C LYS A 172 -21.53 22.27 22.40
N ARG A 173 -21.23 20.97 22.24
CA ARG A 173 -22.18 19.98 21.67
C ARG A 173 -23.10 19.35 22.69
N CYS A 174 -22.63 19.08 23.89
CA CYS A 174 -23.36 18.31 24.86
C CYS A 174 -24.12 19.13 25.92
N GLY A 175 -24.02 20.46 25.91
CA GLY A 175 -24.61 21.29 26.94
C GLY A 175 -24.18 20.86 28.36
N ARG A 176 -24.25 21.73 29.34
CA ARG A 176 -23.81 21.49 30.75
C ARG A 176 -24.52 20.38 31.52
N LYS A 177 -25.33 19.55 30.87
CA LYS A 177 -26.22 18.56 31.54
C LYS A 177 -25.89 17.09 31.29
N HIS A 178 -24.75 16.74 30.72
CA HIS A 178 -24.30 15.35 30.68
C HIS A 178 -23.27 15.10 31.79
N PRO A 179 -23.64 14.44 32.89
CA PRO A 179 -22.67 13.79 33.77
C PRO A 179 -22.09 12.59 33.02
N TYR A 180 -20.81 12.38 33.12
CA TYR A 180 -20.05 11.28 32.57
C TYR A 180 -20.63 9.93 32.94
#